data_46b79a8e544fb67099fc291b4790a960
#
_entry.id   46b79a8e544fb67099fc291b4790a960
#
_cell.length_a   1.000
_cell.length_b   1.000
_cell.length_c   1.000
_cell.angle_alpha   90.00
_cell.angle_beta   90.00
_cell.angle_gamma   90.00
#
_symmetry.space_group_name_H-M   'P 1'
#
loop_
_entity.id
_entity.type
_entity.pdbx_description
1 polymer ?
#
loop_
_entity_poly.entity_id
_entity_poly.type
_entity_poly.pdbx_seq_one_letter_code
_entity_poly.pdbx_strand_id
1 'polypeptide(L)'
;MDQIYLNGSFLPRSEAQIPIMDRGFLFGDGVYELIPVFNKKVFLLEEHLKRLKNSLNLIQMNDIKGLDKIISTLIKKNTKNTFFIYLHITRGVQSSRNHIYSENIEPTILLMCEDYPSFSKNEIKQGFQATIQNDFRWMKSNIKSISLLGNVLLKNYASNNEC
;
A
#
# COMPACT_ATOMS: atom_id res chain seq x y z
N MET A 1 12.51 11.94 12.37
CA MET A 1 12.89 10.57 11.92
C MET A 1 11.69 9.97 11.18
N ASP A 2 11.94 9.31 10.07
CA ASP A 2 10.89 8.64 9.28
C ASP A 2 10.54 7.30 9.97
N GLN A 3 9.55 7.36 10.86
CA GLN A 3 9.07 6.19 11.59
C GLN A 3 7.99 5.48 10.79
N ILE A 4 8.05 4.16 10.78
CA ILE A 4 7.05 3.27 10.23
C ILE A 4 6.46 2.37 11.32
N TYR A 5 5.35 1.71 11.03
CA TYR A 5 4.84 0.59 11.82
C TYR A 5 5.08 -0.72 11.06
N LEU A 6 5.66 -1.70 11.73
CA LEU A 6 5.85 -3.05 11.19
C LEU A 6 5.53 -4.07 12.28
N ASN A 7 4.56 -4.94 12.04
CA ASN A 7 4.23 -6.12 12.89
C ASN A 7 4.19 -5.84 14.39
N GLY A 8 3.48 -4.80 14.83
CA GLY A 8 3.32 -4.47 16.26
C GLY A 8 4.26 -3.38 16.78
N SER A 9 5.30 -2.99 16.03
CA SER A 9 6.31 -2.04 16.49
C SER A 9 6.40 -0.79 15.63
N PHE A 10 6.66 0.37 16.25
CA PHE A 10 7.07 1.59 15.56
C PHE A 10 8.59 1.68 15.59
N LEU A 11 9.24 1.76 14.42
CA LEU A 11 10.68 1.77 14.27
C LEU A 11 11.11 2.70 13.12
N PRO A 12 12.38 3.10 13.05
CA PRO A 12 12.93 3.82 11.90
C PRO A 12 12.81 2.98 10.62
N ARG A 13 12.47 3.60 9.48
CA ARG A 13 12.38 2.92 8.18
C ARG A 13 13.64 2.14 7.83
N SER A 14 14.82 2.67 8.20
CA SER A 14 16.13 2.04 7.94
C SER A 14 16.37 0.74 8.71
N GLU A 15 15.61 0.48 9.76
CA GLU A 15 15.72 -0.72 10.60
C GLU A 15 14.66 -1.79 10.24
N ALA A 16 13.73 -1.45 9.36
CA ALA A 16 12.66 -2.35 8.96
C ALA A 16 13.19 -3.49 8.08
N GLN A 17 12.85 -4.72 8.43
CA GLN A 17 13.25 -5.91 7.69
C GLN A 17 12.04 -6.83 7.47
N ILE A 18 11.94 -7.37 6.27
CA ILE A 18 10.94 -8.38 5.90
C ILE A 18 11.68 -9.68 5.58
N PRO A 19 11.28 -10.81 6.16
CA PRO A 19 11.85 -12.11 5.80
C PRO A 19 11.68 -12.42 4.31
N ILE A 20 12.69 -12.99 3.67
CA ILE A 20 12.66 -13.36 2.24
C ILE A 20 11.55 -14.39 1.91
N MET A 21 11.08 -15.11 2.91
CA MET A 21 9.99 -16.10 2.78
C MET A 21 8.60 -15.49 3.00
N ASP A 22 8.49 -14.17 3.11
CA ASP A 22 7.20 -13.49 3.10
C ASP A 22 6.50 -13.70 1.75
N ARG A 23 5.23 -14.11 1.80
CA ARG A 23 4.46 -14.45 0.60
C ARG A 23 4.15 -13.23 -0.28
N GLY A 24 4.12 -12.03 0.31
CA GLY A 24 4.03 -10.78 -0.46
C GLY A 24 5.27 -10.58 -1.32
N PHE A 25 6.47 -10.85 -0.78
CA PHE A 25 7.73 -10.78 -1.52
C PHE A 25 7.82 -11.87 -2.59
N LEU A 26 7.42 -13.10 -2.28
CA LEU A 26 7.55 -14.24 -3.19
C LEU A 26 6.50 -14.28 -4.32
N PHE A 27 5.27 -13.84 -4.05
CA PHE A 27 4.11 -14.06 -4.91
C PHE A 27 3.24 -12.82 -5.15
N GLY A 28 3.49 -11.71 -4.45
CA GLY A 28 2.54 -10.60 -4.42
C GLY A 28 1.24 -10.97 -3.69
N ASP A 29 1.28 -11.93 -2.74
CA ASP A 29 0.13 -12.40 -1.98
C ASP A 29 -0.18 -11.43 -0.85
N GLY A 30 -0.96 -10.40 -1.18
CA GLY A 30 -1.32 -9.34 -0.25
C GLY A 30 -2.13 -8.22 -0.89
N VAL A 31 -2.50 -7.27 -0.07
CA VAL A 31 -3.32 -6.11 -0.42
C VAL A 31 -2.72 -4.82 0.15
N TYR A 32 -3.13 -3.68 -0.39
CA TYR A 32 -2.66 -2.39 0.12
C TYR A 32 -3.75 -1.33 0.12
N GLU A 33 -3.53 -0.27 0.89
CA GLU A 33 -4.26 0.97 0.81
C GLU A 33 -3.31 2.17 0.73
N LEU A 34 -3.80 3.25 0.13
CA LEU A 34 -3.15 4.54 0.12
C LEU A 34 -4.15 5.57 0.63
N ILE A 35 -3.93 6.03 1.86
CA ILE A 35 -4.90 6.82 2.62
C ILE A 35 -4.40 8.27 2.72
N PRO A 36 -5.08 9.25 2.11
CA PRO A 36 -4.66 10.64 2.18
C PRO A 36 -4.87 11.22 3.59
N VAL A 37 -3.92 12.05 4.00
CA VAL A 37 -3.99 12.85 5.24
C VAL A 37 -3.78 14.32 4.87
N PHE A 38 -4.76 15.16 5.15
CA PHE A 38 -4.71 16.61 4.93
C PHE A 38 -4.82 17.34 6.27
N ASN A 39 -3.85 18.21 6.56
CA ASN A 39 -3.80 18.94 7.84
C ASN A 39 -3.97 18.02 9.06
N LYS A 40 -3.25 16.89 9.07
CA LYS A 40 -3.33 15.85 10.10
C LYS A 40 -4.70 15.14 10.21
N LYS A 41 -5.62 15.39 9.31
CA LYS A 41 -6.93 14.72 9.26
C LYS A 41 -6.95 13.68 8.14
N VAL A 42 -7.35 12.46 8.50
CA VAL A 42 -7.48 11.36 7.52
C VAL A 42 -8.70 11.62 6.64
N PHE A 43 -8.52 11.46 5.35
CA PHE A 43 -9.62 11.57 4.38
C PHE A 43 -10.28 10.22 4.20
N LEU A 44 -11.60 10.14 4.39
CA LEU A 44 -12.45 8.96 4.15
C LEU A 44 -11.89 7.65 4.75
N LEU A 45 -11.47 7.68 6.03
CA LEU A 45 -10.84 6.52 6.68
C LEU A 45 -11.74 5.26 6.64
N GLU A 46 -13.03 5.41 6.92
CA GLU A 46 -13.97 4.29 6.97
C GLU A 46 -14.11 3.59 5.62
N GLU A 47 -14.18 4.36 4.53
CA GLU A 47 -14.25 3.85 3.16
C GLU A 47 -12.98 3.11 2.76
N HIS A 48 -11.80 3.63 3.15
CA HIS A 48 -10.53 2.96 2.93
C HIS A 48 -10.46 1.64 3.69
N LEU A 49 -10.82 1.61 4.98
CA LEU A 49 -10.82 0.40 5.78
C LEU A 49 -11.86 -0.62 5.30
N LYS A 50 -13.02 -0.16 4.84
CA LYS A 50 -14.05 -1.02 4.22
C LYS A 50 -13.52 -1.66 2.93
N ARG A 51 -12.83 -0.90 2.07
CA ARG A 51 -12.23 -1.44 0.83
C ARG A 51 -11.10 -2.43 1.14
N LEU A 52 -10.25 -2.12 2.13
CA LEU A 52 -9.22 -3.03 2.63
C LEU A 52 -9.81 -4.36 3.08
N LYS A 53 -10.83 -4.30 3.95
CA LYS A 53 -11.53 -5.49 4.44
C LYS A 53 -12.12 -6.33 3.30
N ASN A 54 -12.75 -5.68 2.31
CA ASN A 54 -13.25 -6.37 1.13
C ASN A 54 -12.12 -7.06 0.36
N SER A 55 -10.99 -6.39 0.16
CA SER A 55 -9.83 -6.97 -0.53
C SER A 55 -9.23 -8.15 0.24
N LEU A 56 -9.10 -8.05 1.58
CA LEU A 56 -8.66 -9.15 2.45
C LEU A 56 -9.59 -10.36 2.33
N ASN A 57 -10.90 -10.15 2.42
CA ASN A 57 -11.90 -11.23 2.29
C ASN A 57 -11.80 -11.95 0.93
N LEU A 58 -11.60 -11.19 -0.17
CA LEU A 58 -11.49 -11.75 -1.52
C LEU A 58 -10.24 -12.62 -1.72
N ILE A 59 -9.19 -12.41 -0.94
CA ILE A 59 -8.00 -13.27 -0.90
C ILE A 59 -8.01 -14.23 0.29
N GLN A 60 -9.15 -14.40 0.96
CA GLN A 60 -9.34 -15.33 2.08
C GLN A 60 -8.39 -15.06 3.26
N MET A 61 -8.22 -13.79 3.60
CA MET A 61 -7.51 -13.36 4.80
C MET A 61 -8.48 -12.75 5.80
N ASN A 62 -8.19 -12.94 7.08
CA ASN A 62 -8.96 -12.35 8.16
C ASN A 62 -8.81 -10.83 8.20
N ASP A 63 -9.83 -10.15 8.74
CA ASP A 63 -9.81 -8.71 8.97
C ASP A 63 -8.76 -8.33 10.03
N ILE A 64 -8.06 -7.22 9.80
CA ILE A 64 -7.04 -6.70 10.72
C ILE A 64 -7.67 -5.68 11.65
N LYS A 65 -7.65 -5.98 12.94
CA LYS A 65 -8.22 -5.09 13.96
C LYS A 65 -7.22 -4.03 14.43
N GLY A 66 -7.72 -2.88 14.88
CA GLY A 66 -6.91 -1.84 15.52
C GLY A 66 -6.11 -0.96 14.57
N LEU A 67 -6.33 -1.05 13.26
CA LEU A 67 -5.65 -0.22 12.27
C LEU A 67 -5.90 1.28 12.49
N ASP A 68 -7.08 1.66 12.95
CA ASP A 68 -7.45 3.03 13.30
C ASP A 68 -6.51 3.64 14.36
N LYS A 69 -6.18 2.87 15.40
CA LYS A 69 -5.24 3.28 16.46
C LYS A 69 -3.81 3.39 15.95
N ILE A 70 -3.38 2.44 15.14
CA ILE A 70 -2.05 2.44 14.50
C ILE A 70 -1.91 3.68 13.60
N ILE A 71 -2.89 3.92 12.73
CA ILE A 71 -2.97 5.08 11.84
C ILE A 71 -2.90 6.39 12.65
N SER A 72 -3.73 6.53 13.69
CA SER A 72 -3.74 7.71 14.56
C SER A 72 -2.37 7.96 15.20
N THR A 73 -1.70 6.90 15.67
CA THR A 73 -0.37 7.00 16.27
C THR A 73 0.68 7.41 15.25
N LEU A 74 0.64 6.84 14.04
CA LEU A 74 1.56 7.17 12.96
C LEU A 74 1.44 8.64 12.53
N ILE A 75 0.20 9.16 12.44
CA ILE A 75 -0.06 10.58 12.13
C ILE A 75 0.55 11.52 13.19
N LYS A 76 0.43 11.17 14.48
CA LYS A 76 1.01 11.96 15.57
C LYS A 76 2.54 11.99 15.50
N LYS A 77 3.16 10.88 15.10
CA LYS A 77 4.62 10.74 14.97
C LYS A 77 5.18 11.42 13.71
N ASN A 78 4.39 11.65 12.69
CA ASN A 78 4.83 12.34 11.48
C ASN A 78 4.89 13.87 11.70
N THR A 79 5.92 14.52 11.18
CA THR A 79 6.09 15.98 11.27
C THR A 79 5.32 16.74 10.18
N LYS A 80 5.03 16.10 9.04
CA LYS A 80 4.30 16.72 7.91
C LYS A 80 2.80 16.82 8.22
N ASN A 81 2.15 17.83 7.65
CA ASN A 81 0.70 18.04 7.79
C ASN A 81 -0.12 17.32 6.70
N THR A 82 0.45 17.20 5.49
CA THR A 82 -0.21 16.55 4.34
C THR A 82 0.72 15.48 3.78
N PHE A 83 0.21 14.26 3.66
CA PHE A 83 0.96 13.08 3.24
C PHE A 83 0.00 11.93 2.92
N PHE A 84 0.48 10.84 2.35
CA PHE A 84 -0.23 9.56 2.30
C PHE A 84 0.23 8.64 3.42
N ILE A 85 -0.69 7.82 3.94
CA ILE A 85 -0.35 6.60 4.65
C ILE A 85 -0.43 5.45 3.64
N TYR A 86 0.70 4.81 3.39
CA TYR A 86 0.76 3.54 2.66
C TYR A 86 0.60 2.41 3.66
N LEU A 87 -0.48 1.67 3.54
CA LEU A 87 -0.80 0.48 4.32
C LEU A 87 -0.63 -0.74 3.42
N HIS A 88 0.24 -1.66 3.80
CA HIS A 88 0.58 -2.85 3.04
C HIS A 88 0.44 -4.08 3.93
N ILE A 89 -0.35 -5.06 3.51
CA ILE A 89 -0.60 -6.29 4.25
C ILE A 89 -0.32 -7.46 3.33
N THR A 90 0.62 -8.33 3.73
CA THR A 90 0.82 -9.61 3.06
C THR A 90 0.20 -10.74 3.88
N ARG A 91 0.04 -11.91 3.27
CA ARG A 91 -0.37 -13.09 4.03
C ARG A 91 0.64 -13.48 5.11
N GLY A 92 1.90 -13.06 4.99
CA GLY A 92 2.96 -13.33 5.96
C GLY A 92 3.97 -14.38 5.51
N VAL A 93 4.73 -14.88 6.46
CA VAL A 93 5.89 -15.76 6.25
C VAL A 93 5.49 -17.23 6.30
N GLN A 94 5.96 -18.02 5.35
CA GLN A 94 5.77 -19.46 5.28
C GLN A 94 7.14 -20.14 5.16
N SER A 95 7.31 -21.34 5.74
CA SER A 95 8.59 -22.06 5.80
C SER A 95 9.08 -22.57 4.43
N SER A 96 8.18 -22.80 3.48
CA SER A 96 8.52 -23.30 2.14
C SER A 96 7.84 -22.48 1.05
N ARG A 97 8.49 -22.35 -0.12
CA ARG A 97 7.91 -21.70 -1.29
C ARG A 97 6.87 -22.61 -1.95
N ASN A 98 5.60 -22.43 -1.56
CA ASN A 98 4.47 -23.17 -2.11
C ASN A 98 3.32 -22.18 -2.41
N HIS A 99 2.59 -22.34 -3.52
CA HIS A 99 1.41 -21.55 -3.83
C HIS A 99 0.26 -21.83 -2.86
N ILE A 100 0.12 -23.06 -2.41
CA ILE A 100 -0.82 -23.42 -1.34
C ILE A 100 -0.26 -22.86 -0.03
N TYR A 101 -1.03 -22.00 0.61
CA TYR A 101 -0.64 -21.44 1.90
C TYR A 101 -1.06 -22.34 3.06
N SER A 102 -0.27 -22.33 4.13
CA SER A 102 -0.58 -23.04 5.37
C SER A 102 -1.73 -22.33 6.11
N GLU A 103 -2.43 -23.05 6.95
CA GLU A 103 -3.37 -22.44 7.90
C GLU A 103 -2.62 -21.59 8.94
N ASN A 104 -3.29 -20.58 9.48
CA ASN A 104 -2.82 -19.77 10.62
C ASN A 104 -1.48 -19.04 10.40
N ILE A 105 -1.22 -18.57 9.17
CA ILE A 105 -0.08 -17.67 8.92
C ILE A 105 -0.41 -16.28 9.50
N GLU A 106 0.48 -15.75 10.32
CA GLU A 106 0.38 -14.38 10.82
C GLU A 106 0.70 -13.38 9.70
N PRO A 107 -0.19 -12.40 9.42
CA PRO A 107 0.04 -11.44 8.36
C PRO A 107 1.21 -10.50 8.68
N THR A 108 1.95 -10.11 7.66
CA THR A 108 2.89 -8.99 7.77
C THR A 108 2.15 -7.69 7.50
N ILE A 109 2.22 -6.75 8.44
CA ILE A 109 1.50 -5.48 8.41
C ILE A 109 2.50 -4.33 8.46
N LEU A 110 2.58 -3.58 7.37
CA LEU A 110 3.43 -2.39 7.24
C LEU A 110 2.55 -1.14 7.06
N LEU A 111 2.80 -0.11 7.85
CA LEU A 111 2.30 1.25 7.57
C LEU A 111 3.47 2.22 7.54
N MET A 112 3.52 3.06 6.51
CA MET A 112 4.50 4.15 6.40
C MET A 112 3.87 5.40 5.82
N CYS A 113 4.49 6.56 6.07
CA CYS A 113 4.06 7.82 5.50
C CYS A 113 4.86 8.10 4.23
N GLU A 114 4.14 8.47 3.17
CA GLU A 114 4.70 8.86 1.88
C GLU A 114 4.29 10.28 1.53
N ASP A 115 5.11 10.99 0.75
CA ASP A 115 4.82 12.34 0.35
C ASP A 115 3.56 12.42 -0.53
N TYR A 116 2.70 13.39 -0.21
CA TYR A 116 1.57 13.69 -1.07
C TYR A 116 2.10 14.46 -2.30
N PRO A 117 1.88 13.98 -3.53
CA PRO A 117 2.30 14.71 -4.71
C PRO A 117 1.53 16.04 -4.79
N SER A 118 2.27 17.13 -4.92
CA SER A 118 1.70 18.45 -5.10
C SER A 118 2.03 18.96 -6.50
N PHE A 119 1.04 19.47 -7.19
CA PHE A 119 1.21 20.14 -8.47
C PHE A 119 1.06 21.65 -8.28
N SER A 120 1.96 22.41 -8.85
CA SER A 120 1.84 23.87 -8.90
C SER A 120 0.64 24.30 -9.76
N LYS A 121 0.14 25.52 -9.54
CA LYS A 121 -0.94 26.05 -10.37
C LYS A 121 -0.58 26.12 -11.85
N ASN A 122 0.72 26.31 -12.16
CA ASN A 122 1.20 26.35 -13.54
C ASN A 122 1.19 24.96 -14.19
N GLU A 123 1.65 23.92 -13.49
CA GLU A 123 1.58 22.54 -13.98
C GLU A 123 0.14 22.11 -14.23
N ILE A 124 -0.78 22.42 -13.31
CA ILE A 124 -2.21 22.12 -13.50
C ILE A 124 -2.77 22.87 -14.74
N LYS A 125 -2.38 24.14 -14.95
CA LYS A 125 -2.83 24.95 -16.09
C LYS A 125 -2.27 24.44 -17.42
N GLN A 126 -1.02 23.99 -17.44
CA GLN A 126 -0.37 23.42 -18.62
C GLN A 126 -0.93 22.04 -18.98
N GLY A 127 -1.44 21.31 -17.97
CA GLY A 127 -1.87 19.93 -18.10
C GLY A 127 -0.71 18.96 -18.19
N PHE A 128 -1.05 17.71 -18.48
CA PHE A 128 -0.09 16.61 -18.60
C PHE A 128 -0.27 15.90 -19.92
N GLN A 129 0.82 15.45 -20.50
CA GLN A 129 0.76 14.57 -21.67
C GLN A 129 0.27 13.18 -21.24
N ALA A 130 -0.41 12.50 -22.13
CA ALA A 130 -0.96 11.16 -21.87
C ALA A 130 -0.83 10.26 -23.08
N THR A 131 -0.66 8.96 -22.83
CA THR A 131 -0.68 7.92 -23.85
C THR A 131 -1.79 6.93 -23.57
N ILE A 132 -2.28 6.27 -24.60
CA ILE A 132 -3.32 5.24 -24.50
C ILE A 132 -2.67 3.89 -24.78
N GLN A 133 -2.90 2.92 -23.91
CA GLN A 133 -2.40 1.56 -24.03
C GLN A 133 -3.54 0.55 -23.77
N ASN A 134 -3.42 -0.64 -24.34
CA ASN A 134 -4.30 -1.75 -24.01
C ASN A 134 -4.11 -2.12 -22.54
N ASP A 135 -5.22 -2.28 -21.81
CA ASP A 135 -5.16 -2.72 -20.41
C ASP A 135 -4.99 -4.24 -20.32
N PHE A 136 -3.79 -4.69 -20.00
CA PHE A 136 -3.44 -6.09 -19.76
C PHE A 136 -3.32 -6.43 -18.28
N ARG A 137 -3.72 -5.50 -17.40
CA ARG A 137 -3.62 -5.70 -15.97
C ARG A 137 -4.63 -6.74 -15.48
N TRP A 138 -4.48 -7.07 -14.27
CA TRP A 138 -5.24 -8.02 -13.49
C TRP A 138 -6.78 -7.89 -13.64
N MET A 139 -7.44 -8.96 -14.09
CA MET A 139 -8.91 -8.98 -14.29
C MET A 139 -9.71 -8.88 -12.98
N LYS A 140 -9.11 -9.25 -11.84
CA LYS A 140 -9.69 -9.12 -10.50
C LYS A 140 -9.44 -7.73 -9.91
N SER A 141 -9.72 -6.66 -10.65
CA SER A 141 -9.43 -5.26 -10.27
C SER A 141 -10.19 -4.77 -9.03
N ASN A 142 -11.20 -5.51 -8.58
CA ASN A 142 -11.90 -5.32 -7.32
C ASN A 142 -11.07 -5.73 -6.08
N ILE A 143 -9.93 -6.41 -6.26
CA ILE A 143 -8.94 -6.67 -5.23
C ILE A 143 -7.83 -5.63 -5.36
N LYS A 144 -7.64 -4.81 -4.32
CA LYS A 144 -6.53 -3.85 -4.29
C LYS A 144 -5.22 -4.56 -3.92
N SER A 145 -4.76 -5.43 -4.83
CA SER A 145 -3.60 -6.31 -4.69
C SER A 145 -2.28 -5.57 -4.80
N ILE A 146 -1.26 -6.06 -4.10
CA ILE A 146 0.14 -5.60 -4.22
C ILE A 146 0.84 -6.09 -5.49
N SER A 147 0.21 -6.92 -6.32
CA SER A 147 0.73 -7.40 -7.61
C SER A 147 0.64 -6.30 -8.68
N LEU A 148 1.54 -5.31 -8.61
CA LEU A 148 1.47 -4.07 -9.38
C LEU A 148 2.41 -4.03 -10.60
N LEU A 149 2.99 -5.17 -11.04
CA LEU A 149 3.93 -5.18 -12.16
C LEU A 149 3.35 -4.55 -13.44
N GLY A 150 2.10 -4.85 -13.77
CA GLY A 150 1.42 -4.24 -14.92
C GLY A 150 1.33 -2.71 -14.82
N ASN A 151 1.06 -2.18 -13.62
CA ASN A 151 1.06 -0.73 -13.37
C ASN A 151 2.46 -0.12 -13.53
N VAL A 152 3.50 -0.83 -13.05
CA VAL A 152 4.90 -0.40 -13.20
C VAL A 152 5.27 -0.31 -14.68
N LEU A 153 4.96 -1.33 -15.48
CA LEU A 153 5.24 -1.35 -16.92
C LEU A 153 4.55 -0.20 -17.65
N LEU A 154 3.25 0.02 -17.41
CA LEU A 154 2.49 1.09 -18.05
C LEU A 154 3.01 2.48 -17.64
N LYS A 155 3.37 2.69 -16.37
CA LYS A 155 3.91 3.97 -15.90
C LYS A 155 5.28 4.27 -16.52
N ASN A 156 6.15 3.26 -16.62
CA ASN A 156 7.46 3.41 -17.28
C ASN A 156 7.29 3.64 -18.78
N TYR A 157 6.36 2.96 -19.45
CA TYR A 157 6.04 3.23 -20.84
C TYR A 157 5.64 4.70 -21.06
N ALA A 158 4.73 5.22 -20.25
CA ALA A 158 4.31 6.63 -20.32
C ALA A 158 5.51 7.57 -20.13
N SER A 159 6.33 7.34 -19.10
CA SER A 159 7.52 8.14 -18.82
C SER A 159 8.52 8.14 -19.98
N ASN A 160 8.78 6.98 -20.61
CA ASN A 160 9.70 6.87 -21.74
C ASN A 160 9.16 7.52 -23.02
N ASN A 161 7.87 7.83 -23.07
CA ASN A 161 7.21 8.57 -24.16
C ASN A 161 6.84 9.99 -23.74
N GLU A 162 7.53 10.55 -22.74
CA GLU A 162 7.35 11.92 -22.25
C GLU A 162 5.91 12.24 -21.76
N CYS A 163 5.20 11.22 -21.24
CA CYS A 163 3.82 11.33 -20.74
C CYS A 163 3.73 11.15 -19.21
#